data_865973363287facdc9b83005db4b4a0b
#
_entry.id   865973363287facdc9b83005db4b4a0b
#
_cell.length_a   1.000
_cell.length_b   1.000
_cell.length_c   1.000
_cell.angle_alpha   90.00
_cell.angle_beta   90.00
_cell.angle_gamma   90.00
#
_symmetry.space_group_name_H-M   'P 1'
#
loop_
_entity.id
_entity.type
_entity.pdbx_description
1 polymer ?
#
loop_
_entity_poly.entity_id
_entity_poly.type
_entity_poly.pdbx_seq_one_letter_code
_entity_poly.pdbx_strand_id
1 'polypeptide(L)'
;MKSNKKINVLLVQYYPKFKDIESNIATLTKYFSKFKKEDNIDIIVFPEMALTGYIFDDLSDIKPYLSYYNKGIQYDFASNLAKKFECYVFLGYPEITEDDKYYNSCMIIEPNGNSLPSYHKHFLYKDDKTWCIEGDSFGYLEIKTKKGIQLKLGIGICMDINPYEFKAPFNAFEFAKFCKKKDVDIIIFPTNWNDEPDGKNDSIGVMHMLNYRLERLTPMVEKSKKKKYFLAADRTGKEKTSTFIGCTCAMQLSPDSKIIDNYDKVKEGILKVTLDI
;
A
#
# COMPACT_ATOMS: atom_id res chain seq x y z
N MET A 1 34.06 -8.35 -2.29
CA MET A 1 32.73 -8.90 -1.94
C MET A 1 31.68 -7.78 -2.14
N LYS A 2 30.69 -7.94 -3.03
CA LYS A 2 29.56 -6.99 -3.10
C LYS A 2 28.79 -7.13 -1.79
N SER A 3 28.77 -6.09 -0.96
CA SER A 3 27.90 -6.04 0.22
C SER A 3 26.47 -6.30 -0.25
N ASN A 4 25.88 -7.42 0.16
CA ASN A 4 24.46 -7.68 -0.08
C ASN A 4 23.65 -6.60 0.65
N LYS A 5 23.20 -5.60 -0.10
CA LYS A 5 22.37 -4.52 0.45
C LYS A 5 20.99 -5.10 0.76
N LYS A 6 20.61 -5.05 2.02
CA LYS A 6 19.32 -5.58 2.50
C LYS A 6 18.46 -4.47 3.10
N ILE A 7 17.17 -4.50 2.79
CA ILE A 7 16.18 -3.65 3.45
C ILE A 7 15.14 -4.50 4.16
N ASN A 8 14.67 -4.03 5.31
CA ASN A 8 13.62 -4.65 6.09
C ASN A 8 12.33 -3.86 5.90
N VAL A 9 11.27 -4.54 5.53
CA VAL A 9 9.97 -3.96 5.25
C VAL A 9 8.92 -4.56 6.17
N LEU A 10 8.02 -3.73 6.66
CA LEU A 10 6.83 -4.14 7.40
C LEU A 10 5.59 -3.85 6.56
N LEU A 11 4.79 -4.86 6.30
CA LEU A 11 3.50 -4.77 5.60
C LEU A 11 2.38 -5.07 6.58
N VAL A 12 1.44 -4.15 6.70
CA VAL A 12 0.34 -4.26 7.67
C VAL A 12 -0.87 -4.94 7.02
N GLN A 13 -1.43 -5.93 7.72
CA GLN A 13 -2.76 -6.48 7.44
C GLN A 13 -3.57 -6.50 8.71
N TYR A 14 -4.75 -5.89 8.68
CA TYR A 14 -5.66 -5.93 9.82
C TYR A 14 -7.09 -5.58 9.42
N TYR A 15 -8.02 -5.77 10.33
CA TYR A 15 -9.42 -5.40 10.20
C TYR A 15 -9.66 -4.05 10.89
N PRO A 16 -9.67 -2.91 10.15
CA PRO A 16 -9.96 -1.63 10.75
C PRO A 16 -11.43 -1.54 11.17
N LYS A 17 -11.67 -0.98 12.33
CA LYS A 17 -13.00 -0.54 12.75
C LYS A 17 -13.43 0.64 11.87
N PHE A 18 -14.55 0.50 11.21
CA PHE A 18 -15.12 1.55 10.36
C PHE A 18 -15.41 2.81 11.17
N LYS A 19 -14.91 3.96 10.71
CA LYS A 19 -15.11 5.28 11.32
C LYS A 19 -14.56 5.44 12.76
N ASP A 20 -13.61 4.61 13.18
CA ASP A 20 -13.05 4.66 14.54
C ASP A 20 -11.51 4.75 14.49
N ILE A 21 -11.00 5.95 14.12
CA ILE A 21 -9.56 6.20 13.94
C ILE A 21 -8.78 5.91 15.20
N GLU A 22 -9.29 6.30 16.38
CA GLU A 22 -8.58 6.14 17.66
C GLU A 22 -8.39 4.67 18.03
N SER A 23 -9.44 3.85 17.91
CA SER A 23 -9.35 2.40 18.13
C SER A 23 -8.40 1.73 17.14
N ASN A 24 -8.39 2.19 15.89
CA ASN A 24 -7.50 1.67 14.86
C ASN A 24 -6.04 2.00 15.18
N ILE A 25 -5.75 3.23 15.60
CA ILE A 25 -4.42 3.65 16.07
C ILE A 25 -3.99 2.82 17.29
N ALA A 26 -4.88 2.61 18.27
CA ALA A 26 -4.57 1.81 19.45
C ALA A 26 -4.22 0.36 19.09
N THR A 27 -4.98 -0.25 18.18
CA THR A 27 -4.73 -1.60 17.67
C THR A 27 -3.36 -1.69 16.98
N LEU A 28 -3.08 -0.77 16.07
CA LEU A 28 -1.82 -0.74 15.34
C LEU A 28 -0.64 -0.44 16.26
N THR A 29 -0.80 0.46 17.22
CA THR A 29 0.23 0.74 18.24
C THR A 29 0.62 -0.53 18.99
N LYS A 30 -0.37 -1.36 19.37
CA LYS A 30 -0.12 -2.67 19.97
C LYS A 30 0.63 -3.62 19.05
N TYR A 31 0.34 -3.62 17.73
CA TYR A 31 1.10 -4.44 16.78
C TYR A 31 2.55 -3.97 16.66
N PHE A 32 2.76 -2.65 16.57
CA PHE A 32 4.11 -2.07 16.47
C PHE A 32 4.92 -2.10 17.77
N SER A 33 4.30 -2.39 18.91
CA SER A 33 5.04 -2.54 20.19
C SER A 33 5.97 -3.75 20.21
N LYS A 34 5.75 -4.72 19.32
CA LYS A 34 6.58 -5.92 19.16
C LYS A 34 7.92 -5.63 18.45
N PHE A 35 8.03 -4.46 17.79
CA PHE A 35 9.21 -4.08 17.02
C PHE A 35 10.03 -3.03 17.76
N LYS A 36 11.35 -3.12 17.60
CA LYS A 36 12.32 -2.23 18.20
C LYS A 36 13.15 -1.52 17.12
N LYS A 37 13.89 -0.48 17.50
CA LYS A 37 14.78 0.25 16.59
C LYS A 37 15.85 -0.66 15.98
N GLU A 38 16.31 -1.65 16.76
CA GLU A 38 17.32 -2.65 16.37
C GLU A 38 16.84 -3.60 15.27
N ASP A 39 15.52 -3.68 15.01
CA ASP A 39 14.98 -4.42 13.88
C ASP A 39 15.38 -3.81 12.53
N ASN A 40 15.93 -2.59 12.55
CA ASN A 40 16.46 -1.89 11.38
C ASN A 40 15.47 -1.81 10.23
N ILE A 41 14.23 -1.42 10.55
CA ILE A 41 13.16 -1.25 9.56
C ILE A 41 13.50 -0.08 8.63
N ASP A 42 13.29 -0.27 7.33
CA ASP A 42 13.55 0.73 6.29
C ASP A 42 12.25 1.31 5.70
N ILE A 43 11.21 0.48 5.60
CA ILE A 43 9.90 0.85 5.01
C ILE A 43 8.78 0.20 5.81
N ILE A 44 7.69 0.96 6.04
CA ILE A 44 6.41 0.47 6.56
C ILE A 44 5.33 0.82 5.54
N VAL A 45 4.48 -0.15 5.18
CA VAL A 45 3.35 0.04 4.26
C VAL A 45 2.07 -0.37 4.96
N PHE A 46 1.11 0.54 4.97
CA PHE A 46 -0.24 0.32 5.46
C PHE A 46 -1.22 0.07 4.32
N PRO A 47 -2.38 -0.53 4.58
CA PRO A 47 -3.46 -0.63 3.61
C PRO A 47 -3.97 0.74 3.13
N GLU A 48 -4.74 0.72 2.06
CA GLU A 48 -5.58 1.82 1.62
C GLU A 48 -6.58 2.19 2.72
N MET A 49 -6.87 3.49 2.92
CA MET A 49 -7.82 4.00 3.92
C MET A 49 -7.62 3.35 5.32
N ALA A 50 -6.37 3.18 5.72
CA ALA A 50 -5.96 2.29 6.79
C ALA A 50 -6.62 2.59 8.14
N LEU A 51 -6.87 3.86 8.49
CA LEU A 51 -7.36 4.23 9.81
C LEU A 51 -8.86 4.54 9.86
N THR A 52 -9.54 4.63 8.70
CA THR A 52 -10.91 5.12 8.61
C THR A 52 -11.94 4.05 8.24
N GLY A 53 -11.49 2.98 7.58
CA GLY A 53 -12.36 2.12 6.79
C GLY A 53 -12.57 2.71 5.40
N TYR A 54 -13.35 2.05 4.55
CA TYR A 54 -13.37 2.33 3.11
C TYR A 54 -14.76 2.64 2.53
N ILE A 55 -15.83 1.98 3.01
CA ILE A 55 -17.16 2.06 2.39
C ILE A 55 -17.94 3.27 2.90
N PHE A 56 -17.62 4.45 2.40
CA PHE A 56 -18.35 5.68 2.65
C PHE A 56 -19.42 5.88 1.59
N ASP A 57 -20.60 6.41 1.98
CA ASP A 57 -21.74 6.57 1.08
C ASP A 57 -21.56 7.77 0.14
N ASP A 58 -20.99 8.85 0.66
CA ASP A 58 -20.74 10.10 -0.08
C ASP A 58 -19.70 10.99 0.63
N LEU A 59 -19.47 12.19 0.07
CA LEU A 59 -18.57 13.18 0.64
C LEU A 59 -18.98 13.64 2.06
N SER A 60 -20.28 13.76 2.35
CA SER A 60 -20.74 14.19 3.68
C SER A 60 -20.41 13.15 4.74
N ASP A 61 -20.45 11.87 4.36
CA ASP A 61 -20.17 10.74 5.23
C ASP A 61 -18.67 10.59 5.55
N ILE A 62 -17.80 10.85 4.58
CA ILE A 62 -16.33 10.74 4.79
C ILE A 62 -15.72 12.02 5.37
N LYS A 63 -16.36 13.17 5.20
CA LYS A 63 -15.81 14.49 5.56
C LYS A 63 -15.22 14.58 6.98
N PRO A 64 -15.83 13.99 8.03
CA PRO A 64 -15.26 14.01 9.40
C PRO A 64 -13.92 13.26 9.52
N TYR A 65 -13.57 12.40 8.57
CA TYR A 65 -12.40 11.52 8.59
C TYR A 65 -11.28 11.97 7.65
N LEU A 66 -11.51 13.03 6.87
CA LEU A 66 -10.51 13.62 5.97
C LEU A 66 -9.32 14.17 6.77
N SER A 67 -8.14 14.07 6.22
CA SER A 67 -6.91 14.58 6.83
C SER A 67 -6.06 15.31 5.81
N TYR A 68 -5.28 16.26 6.27
CA TYR A 68 -4.21 16.87 5.46
C TYR A 68 -2.97 15.97 5.48
N TYR A 69 -2.13 16.07 4.45
CA TYR A 69 -0.92 15.25 4.33
C TYR A 69 0.15 15.52 5.41
N ASN A 70 0.10 16.66 6.10
CA ASN A 70 1.13 17.16 7.00
C ASN A 70 0.63 17.57 8.39
N LYS A 71 -0.64 17.31 8.72
CA LYS A 71 -1.23 17.63 10.02
C LYS A 71 -2.43 16.75 10.35
N GLY A 72 -2.73 16.60 11.63
CA GLY A 72 -3.85 15.83 12.15
C GLY A 72 -3.46 14.43 12.62
N ILE A 73 -4.41 13.74 13.25
CA ILE A 73 -4.18 12.48 13.98
C ILE A 73 -3.56 11.37 13.10
N GLN A 74 -3.93 11.30 11.82
CA GLN A 74 -3.40 10.29 10.89
C GLN A 74 -1.93 10.59 10.55
N TYR A 75 -1.60 11.87 10.30
CA TYR A 75 -0.22 12.30 10.12
C TYR A 75 0.62 12.08 11.38
N ASP A 76 0.12 12.47 12.55
CA ASP A 76 0.84 12.32 13.82
C ASP A 76 1.18 10.85 14.11
N PHE A 77 0.24 9.94 13.85
CA PHE A 77 0.47 8.51 13.97
C PHE A 77 1.59 8.03 13.04
N ALA A 78 1.53 8.36 11.75
CA ALA A 78 2.52 7.95 10.76
C ALA A 78 3.90 8.58 11.03
N SER A 79 3.94 9.87 11.38
CA SER A 79 5.16 10.62 11.74
C SER A 79 5.86 10.02 12.97
N ASN A 80 5.09 9.66 14.00
CA ASN A 80 5.64 9.04 15.20
C ASN A 80 6.26 7.67 14.90
N LEU A 81 5.65 6.86 14.05
CA LEU A 81 6.22 5.58 13.60
C LEU A 81 7.50 5.81 12.78
N ALA A 82 7.49 6.74 11.85
CA ALA A 82 8.65 7.07 11.02
C ALA A 82 9.85 7.49 11.89
N LYS A 83 9.64 8.36 12.86
CA LYS A 83 10.67 8.80 13.83
C LYS A 83 11.14 7.64 14.71
N LYS A 84 10.20 6.83 15.24
CA LYS A 84 10.53 5.70 16.11
C LYS A 84 11.48 4.71 15.46
N PHE A 85 11.23 4.37 14.20
CA PHE A 85 12.00 3.37 13.47
C PHE A 85 13.03 3.96 12.51
N GLU A 86 13.07 5.28 12.35
CA GLU A 86 13.92 5.98 11.38
C GLU A 86 13.74 5.38 9.97
N CYS A 87 12.47 5.28 9.52
CA CYS A 87 12.08 4.62 8.28
C CYS A 87 11.04 5.42 7.50
N TYR A 88 10.87 5.08 6.23
CA TYR A 88 9.75 5.61 5.44
C TYR A 88 8.44 4.93 5.84
N VAL A 89 7.36 5.71 5.92
CA VAL A 89 6.00 5.20 6.18
C VAL A 89 5.08 5.60 5.04
N PHE A 90 4.35 4.63 4.51
CA PHE A 90 3.33 4.77 3.47
C PHE A 90 1.97 4.41 4.07
N LEU A 91 1.10 5.38 4.24
CA LEU A 91 -0.21 5.23 4.90
C LEU A 91 -1.33 5.61 3.94
N GLY A 92 -2.21 4.67 3.59
CA GLY A 92 -3.44 4.96 2.85
C GLY A 92 -4.43 5.75 3.70
N TYR A 93 -4.96 6.85 3.19
CA TYR A 93 -5.86 7.73 3.94
C TYR A 93 -6.75 8.58 3.02
N PRO A 94 -7.90 9.09 3.52
CA PRO A 94 -8.71 10.07 2.79
C PRO A 94 -8.13 11.48 3.00
N GLU A 95 -7.79 12.14 1.91
CA GLU A 95 -7.12 13.45 1.92
C GLU A 95 -8.08 14.58 1.58
N ILE A 96 -7.91 15.70 2.29
CA ILE A 96 -8.37 17.04 1.90
C ILE A 96 -7.14 17.91 1.66
N THR A 97 -7.12 18.61 0.53
CA THR A 97 -6.07 19.57 0.20
C THR A 97 -6.43 20.99 0.65
N GLU A 98 -5.47 21.90 0.64
CA GLU A 98 -5.69 23.30 1.02
C GLU A 98 -6.63 24.05 0.04
N ASP A 99 -6.81 23.54 -1.17
CA ASP A 99 -7.75 24.04 -2.19
C ASP A 99 -9.08 23.25 -2.23
N ASP A 100 -9.42 22.60 -1.11
CA ASP A 100 -10.68 21.87 -0.90
C ASP A 100 -10.94 20.75 -1.93
N LYS A 101 -9.90 20.09 -2.44
CA LYS A 101 -10.02 18.88 -3.22
C LYS A 101 -9.89 17.64 -2.34
N TYR A 102 -10.51 16.56 -2.76
CA TYR A 102 -10.60 15.33 -2.00
C TYR A 102 -9.98 14.18 -2.80
N TYR A 103 -9.13 13.38 -2.15
CA TYR A 103 -8.44 12.27 -2.79
C TYR A 103 -8.39 11.04 -1.90
N ASN A 104 -8.43 9.88 -2.51
CA ASN A 104 -7.94 8.65 -1.90
C ASN A 104 -6.42 8.63 -2.09
N SER A 105 -5.66 8.73 -1.00
CA SER A 105 -4.24 9.06 -1.05
C SER A 105 -3.36 8.08 -0.29
N CYS A 106 -2.09 8.07 -0.65
CA CYS A 106 -1.01 7.49 0.13
C CYS A 106 -0.14 8.60 0.71
N MET A 107 -0.21 8.80 2.04
CA MET A 107 0.68 9.68 2.79
C MET A 107 2.08 9.09 2.81
N ILE A 108 3.09 9.91 2.59
CA ILE A 108 4.49 9.50 2.53
C ILE A 108 5.27 10.26 3.59
N ILE A 109 5.76 9.55 4.59
CA ILE A 109 6.52 10.14 5.69
C ILE A 109 7.97 9.70 5.63
N GLU A 110 8.87 10.68 5.71
CA GLU A 110 10.31 10.46 5.77
C GLU A 110 10.78 9.99 7.14
N PRO A 111 11.99 9.40 7.27
CA PRO A 111 12.55 8.93 8.53
C PRO A 111 12.65 9.98 9.65
N ASN A 112 12.69 11.27 9.30
CA ASN A 112 12.70 12.40 10.25
C ASN A 112 11.29 12.78 10.74
N GLY A 113 10.25 12.14 10.16
CA GLY A 113 8.84 12.37 10.47
C GLY A 113 8.17 13.48 9.65
N ASN A 114 8.87 14.10 8.70
CA ASN A 114 8.27 15.06 7.79
C ASN A 114 7.49 14.34 6.68
N SER A 115 6.40 14.95 6.23
CA SER A 115 5.67 14.45 5.07
C SER A 115 6.26 14.97 3.76
N LEU A 116 6.28 14.11 2.76
CA LEU A 116 6.38 14.48 1.36
C LEU A 116 4.97 14.70 0.79
N PRO A 117 4.84 15.33 -0.39
CA PRO A 117 3.54 15.36 -1.08
C PRO A 117 2.98 13.95 -1.24
N SER A 118 1.69 13.79 -0.96
CA SER A 118 1.00 12.52 -1.06
C SER A 118 0.89 12.04 -2.51
N TYR A 119 0.82 10.75 -2.68
CA TYR A 119 0.34 10.15 -3.90
C TYR A 119 -1.19 10.12 -3.88
N HIS A 120 -1.84 10.67 -4.91
CA HIS A 120 -3.27 10.63 -5.12
C HIS A 120 -3.61 9.45 -6.06
N LYS A 121 -4.56 8.60 -5.67
CA LYS A 121 -5.00 7.44 -6.47
C LYS A 121 -5.43 7.88 -7.86
N HIS A 122 -4.80 7.31 -8.88
CA HIS A 122 -5.00 7.73 -10.27
C HIS A 122 -6.23 7.07 -10.90
N PHE A 123 -6.45 5.77 -10.67
CA PHE A 123 -7.63 5.04 -11.13
C PHE A 123 -8.60 4.83 -9.97
N LEU A 124 -9.77 5.45 -10.05
CA LEU A 124 -10.77 5.34 -8.99
C LEU A 124 -11.63 4.08 -9.14
N TYR A 125 -11.91 3.44 -8.01
CA TYR A 125 -12.94 2.43 -7.90
C TYR A 125 -14.32 3.08 -7.69
N LYS A 126 -15.42 2.32 -7.90
CA LYS A 126 -16.79 2.86 -7.82
C LYS A 126 -17.07 3.65 -6.53
N ASP A 127 -16.61 3.12 -5.38
CA ASP A 127 -16.84 3.75 -4.06
C ASP A 127 -16.02 5.04 -3.90
N ASP A 128 -14.84 5.14 -4.51
CA ASP A 128 -14.04 6.36 -4.50
C ASP A 128 -14.75 7.51 -5.23
N LYS A 129 -15.45 7.20 -6.34
CA LYS A 129 -16.12 8.19 -7.21
C LYS A 129 -17.27 8.92 -6.52
N THR A 130 -17.72 8.46 -5.35
CA THR A 130 -18.79 9.11 -4.57
C THR A 130 -18.29 10.34 -3.82
N TRP A 131 -16.95 10.46 -3.60
CA TRP A 131 -16.42 11.50 -2.72
C TRP A 131 -15.10 12.13 -3.18
N CYS A 132 -14.30 11.49 -4.03
CA CYS A 132 -12.99 12.01 -4.43
C CYS A 132 -12.80 12.07 -5.95
N ILE A 133 -11.77 12.76 -6.38
CA ILE A 133 -11.36 12.91 -7.77
C ILE A 133 -10.07 12.12 -8.05
N GLU A 134 -9.81 11.85 -9.34
CA GLU A 134 -8.59 11.15 -9.79
C GLU A 134 -7.33 12.00 -9.57
N GLY A 135 -6.25 11.35 -9.17
CA GLY A 135 -4.91 11.94 -9.20
C GLY A 135 -4.38 12.08 -10.64
N ASP A 136 -3.41 12.95 -10.85
CA ASP A 136 -2.92 13.30 -12.19
C ASP A 136 -2.13 12.16 -12.87
N SER A 137 -1.46 11.31 -12.12
CA SER A 137 -0.61 10.23 -12.63
C SER A 137 -0.29 9.20 -11.56
N PHE A 138 0.26 8.06 -11.99
CA PHE A 138 0.84 7.08 -11.06
C PHE A 138 2.04 7.64 -10.29
N GLY A 139 2.24 7.16 -9.06
CA GLY A 139 3.27 7.66 -8.15
C GLY A 139 4.67 7.16 -8.49
N TYR A 140 5.64 8.08 -8.37
CA TYR A 140 7.07 7.79 -8.47
C TYR A 140 7.84 8.60 -7.45
N LEU A 141 8.77 7.94 -6.73
CA LEU A 141 9.58 8.57 -5.70
C LEU A 141 10.97 7.94 -5.65
N GLU A 142 12.02 8.75 -5.56
CA GLU A 142 13.35 8.28 -5.22
C GLU A 142 13.63 8.51 -3.74
N ILE A 143 14.06 7.47 -3.05
CA ILE A 143 14.38 7.53 -1.63
C ILE A 143 15.82 7.08 -1.36
N LYS A 144 16.32 7.50 -0.20
CA LYS A 144 17.58 7.00 0.36
C LYS A 144 17.32 6.48 1.77
N THR A 145 17.48 5.18 1.98
CA THR A 145 17.32 4.59 3.31
C THR A 145 18.42 5.06 4.27
N LYS A 146 18.19 4.88 5.58
CA LYS A 146 19.23 5.16 6.60
C LYS A 146 20.53 4.36 6.41
N LYS A 147 20.48 3.25 5.66
CA LYS A 147 21.63 2.45 5.27
C LYS A 147 22.34 2.99 4.02
N GLY A 148 21.92 4.12 3.48
CA GLY A 148 22.49 4.74 2.28
C GLY A 148 22.09 4.06 0.98
N ILE A 149 21.11 3.15 0.98
CA ILE A 149 20.59 2.47 -0.21
C ILE A 149 19.64 3.40 -0.94
N GLN A 150 19.94 3.71 -2.20
CA GLN A 150 19.04 4.46 -3.07
C GLN A 150 18.05 3.49 -3.73
N LEU A 151 16.77 3.86 -3.77
CA LEU A 151 15.68 3.08 -4.33
C LEU A 151 14.73 3.97 -5.13
N LYS A 152 14.28 3.47 -6.27
CA LYS A 152 13.22 4.03 -7.08
C LYS A 152 11.92 3.31 -6.75
N LEU A 153 10.96 4.03 -6.21
CA LEU A 153 9.67 3.49 -5.81
C LEU A 153 8.60 3.86 -6.83
N GLY A 154 7.79 2.88 -7.22
CA GLY A 154 6.49 3.09 -7.85
C GLY A 154 5.41 3.04 -6.78
N ILE A 155 4.42 3.92 -6.84
CA ILE A 155 3.33 3.95 -5.86
C ILE A 155 2.02 3.86 -6.63
N GLY A 156 1.17 2.90 -6.24
CA GLY A 156 -0.19 2.74 -6.73
C GLY A 156 -1.11 2.30 -5.62
N ILE A 157 -2.39 2.56 -5.75
CA ILE A 157 -3.41 2.19 -4.78
C ILE A 157 -4.46 1.31 -5.47
N CYS A 158 -4.64 0.09 -4.98
CA CYS A 158 -5.75 -0.81 -5.30
C CYS A 158 -6.15 -0.87 -6.79
N MET A 159 -7.07 -0.01 -7.23
CA MET A 159 -7.59 0.03 -8.61
C MET A 159 -6.49 0.35 -9.65
N ASP A 160 -5.42 1.01 -9.28
CA ASP A 160 -4.35 1.42 -10.20
C ASP A 160 -3.69 0.25 -10.96
N ILE A 161 -3.69 -0.94 -10.38
CA ILE A 161 -3.14 -2.13 -11.05
C ILE A 161 -4.05 -2.66 -12.17
N ASN A 162 -5.35 -2.33 -12.13
CA ASN A 162 -6.36 -2.81 -13.06
C ASN A 162 -6.33 -2.04 -14.40
N PRO A 163 -6.98 -2.55 -15.44
CA PRO A 163 -7.29 -1.74 -16.60
C PRO A 163 -8.17 -0.54 -16.21
N TYR A 164 -7.91 0.63 -16.77
CA TYR A 164 -8.69 1.83 -16.49
C TYR A 164 -10.20 1.57 -16.61
N GLU A 165 -10.93 1.87 -15.52
CA GLU A 165 -12.38 1.63 -15.37
C GLU A 165 -12.86 0.18 -15.68
N PHE A 166 -11.96 -0.81 -15.67
CA PHE A 166 -12.19 -2.17 -16.21
C PHE A 166 -12.66 -2.20 -17.68
N LYS A 167 -12.53 -1.08 -18.42
CA LYS A 167 -12.90 -0.94 -19.83
C LYS A 167 -11.70 -1.00 -20.77
N ALA A 168 -10.54 -0.54 -20.31
CA ALA A 168 -9.30 -0.65 -21.08
C ALA A 168 -8.95 -2.14 -21.34
N PRO A 169 -8.23 -2.45 -22.43
CA PRO A 169 -7.79 -3.82 -22.68
C PRO A 169 -7.00 -4.40 -21.50
N PHE A 170 -7.21 -5.68 -21.18
CA PHE A 170 -6.51 -6.35 -20.08
C PHE A 170 -4.98 -6.22 -20.19
N ASN A 171 -4.45 -6.24 -21.40
CA ASN A 171 -3.01 -6.10 -21.71
C ASN A 171 -2.54 -4.64 -21.86
N ALA A 172 -3.34 -3.66 -21.46
CA ALA A 172 -2.90 -2.26 -21.43
C ALA A 172 -1.75 -2.08 -20.42
N PHE A 173 -1.85 -2.72 -19.26
CA PHE A 173 -0.83 -2.72 -18.20
C PHE A 173 -0.31 -1.32 -17.86
N GLU A 174 -1.20 -0.35 -17.70
CA GLU A 174 -0.87 1.08 -17.63
C GLU A 174 0.12 1.34 -16.48
N PHE A 175 -0.22 0.90 -15.27
CA PHE A 175 0.62 1.05 -14.08
C PHE A 175 1.96 0.31 -14.20
N ALA A 176 1.94 -0.95 -14.65
CA ALA A 176 3.16 -1.75 -14.78
C ALA A 176 4.11 -1.18 -15.84
N LYS A 177 3.57 -0.67 -16.97
CA LYS A 177 4.36 0.01 -18.02
C LYS A 177 4.95 1.32 -17.51
N PHE A 178 4.19 2.09 -16.71
CA PHE A 178 4.72 3.28 -16.04
C PHE A 178 5.90 2.93 -15.14
N CYS A 179 5.74 1.94 -14.24
CA CYS A 179 6.81 1.48 -13.35
C CYS A 179 8.05 0.99 -14.12
N LYS A 180 7.84 0.25 -15.22
CA LYS A 180 8.92 -0.20 -16.09
C LYS A 180 9.66 0.96 -16.72
N LYS A 181 8.95 1.95 -17.29
CA LYS A 181 9.54 3.15 -17.92
C LYS A 181 10.37 3.97 -16.92
N LYS A 182 9.97 4.01 -15.65
CA LYS A 182 10.68 4.70 -14.57
C LYS A 182 11.83 3.87 -13.96
N ASP A 183 12.03 2.64 -14.41
CA ASP A 183 12.99 1.67 -13.86
C ASP A 183 12.85 1.51 -12.35
N VAL A 184 11.61 1.32 -11.89
CA VAL A 184 11.23 1.14 -10.49
C VAL A 184 11.89 -0.10 -9.90
N ASP A 185 12.42 0.00 -8.70
CA ASP A 185 13.00 -1.10 -7.94
C ASP A 185 11.93 -1.81 -7.10
N ILE A 186 11.06 -1.04 -6.48
CA ILE A 186 10.04 -1.54 -5.55
C ILE A 186 8.72 -0.82 -5.83
N ILE A 187 7.66 -1.59 -5.98
CA ILE A 187 6.29 -1.06 -6.03
C ILE A 187 5.70 -1.11 -4.62
N ILE A 188 5.26 0.04 -4.11
CA ILE A 188 4.50 0.21 -2.86
C ILE A 188 3.02 0.25 -3.21
N PHE A 189 2.23 -0.63 -2.59
CA PHE A 189 0.86 -0.85 -3.02
C PHE A 189 -0.13 -1.00 -1.85
N PRO A 190 -0.60 0.12 -1.26
CA PRO A 190 -1.76 0.11 -0.37
C PRO A 190 -3.01 -0.40 -1.10
N THR A 191 -3.78 -1.28 -0.49
CA THR A 191 -4.99 -1.81 -1.14
C THR A 191 -6.07 -2.22 -0.14
N ASN A 192 -7.33 -2.16 -0.58
CA ASN A 192 -8.53 -2.69 0.07
C ASN A 192 -9.28 -3.54 -0.96
N TRP A 193 -8.74 -4.73 -1.25
CA TRP A 193 -9.31 -5.55 -2.31
C TRP A 193 -10.52 -6.32 -1.83
N ASN A 194 -11.64 -6.19 -2.55
CA ASN A 194 -12.86 -6.92 -2.25
C ASN A 194 -12.65 -8.42 -2.46
N ASP A 195 -13.12 -9.22 -1.50
CA ASP A 195 -13.25 -10.65 -1.63
C ASP A 195 -14.62 -10.95 -2.28
N GLU A 196 -14.63 -11.13 -3.58
CA GLU A 196 -15.82 -11.58 -4.29
C GLU A 196 -16.10 -13.03 -3.88
N PRO A 197 -17.26 -13.33 -3.29
CA PRO A 197 -17.59 -14.70 -2.90
C PRO A 197 -17.87 -15.54 -4.15
N ASP A 198 -16.85 -16.22 -4.66
CA ASP A 198 -17.01 -17.20 -5.74
C ASP A 198 -17.43 -18.59 -5.22
N GLY A 199 -17.74 -18.70 -3.92
CA GLY A 199 -18.14 -19.94 -3.25
C GLY A 199 -17.04 -20.98 -3.14
N LYS A 200 -15.79 -20.63 -3.42
CA LYS A 200 -14.64 -21.54 -3.42
C LYS A 200 -13.80 -21.43 -2.15
N ASN A 201 -12.97 -22.44 -1.95
CA ASN A 201 -12.07 -22.60 -0.81
C ASN A 201 -11.17 -21.35 -0.61
N ASP A 202 -11.03 -20.87 0.61
CA ASP A 202 -10.26 -19.69 1.01
C ASP A 202 -8.81 -19.69 0.49
N SER A 203 -8.16 -20.85 0.42
CA SER A 203 -6.80 -20.97 -0.11
C SER A 203 -6.71 -20.69 -1.61
N ILE A 204 -7.75 -21.03 -2.38
CA ILE A 204 -7.82 -20.77 -3.82
C ILE A 204 -7.95 -19.26 -4.06
N GLY A 205 -8.74 -18.57 -3.26
CA GLY A 205 -8.91 -17.12 -3.37
C GLY A 205 -7.59 -16.35 -3.19
N VAL A 206 -6.76 -16.73 -2.21
CA VAL A 206 -5.43 -16.13 -1.98
C VAL A 206 -4.51 -16.37 -3.19
N MET A 207 -4.40 -17.61 -3.66
CA MET A 207 -3.56 -17.92 -4.82
C MET A 207 -4.05 -17.24 -6.10
N HIS A 208 -5.35 -17.13 -6.29
CA HIS A 208 -5.94 -16.39 -7.41
C HIS A 208 -5.52 -14.93 -7.37
N MET A 209 -5.62 -14.28 -6.19
CA MET A 209 -5.21 -12.89 -6.03
C MET A 209 -3.71 -12.67 -6.28
N LEU A 210 -2.86 -13.55 -5.76
CA LEU A 210 -1.42 -13.47 -5.99
C LEU A 210 -1.08 -13.60 -7.49
N ASN A 211 -1.71 -14.55 -8.18
CA ASN A 211 -1.55 -14.74 -9.63
C ASN A 211 -2.07 -13.53 -10.41
N TYR A 212 -3.25 -13.01 -10.06
CA TYR A 212 -3.79 -11.82 -10.70
C TYR A 212 -2.84 -10.62 -10.59
N ARG A 213 -2.31 -10.34 -9.39
CA ARG A 213 -1.32 -9.27 -9.18
C ARG A 213 -0.09 -9.48 -10.06
N LEU A 214 0.42 -10.72 -10.13
CA LEU A 214 1.56 -11.05 -10.98
C LEU A 214 1.27 -10.86 -12.47
N GLU A 215 0.09 -11.29 -12.94
CA GLU A 215 -0.35 -11.09 -14.33
C GLU A 215 -0.42 -9.61 -14.68
N ARG A 216 -1.01 -8.78 -13.80
CA ARG A 216 -1.07 -7.33 -14.00
C ARG A 216 0.30 -6.64 -14.01
N LEU A 217 1.31 -7.27 -13.41
CA LEU A 217 2.69 -6.76 -13.34
C LEU A 217 3.63 -7.44 -14.34
N THR A 218 3.13 -8.21 -15.30
CA THR A 218 3.92 -8.91 -16.33
C THR A 218 4.98 -8.04 -17.01
N PRO A 219 4.74 -6.74 -17.35
CA PRO A 219 5.78 -5.88 -17.93
C PRO A 219 7.00 -5.67 -17.02
N MET A 220 6.86 -5.87 -15.70
CA MET A 220 7.95 -5.77 -14.72
C MET A 220 8.72 -7.08 -14.53
N VAL A 221 8.17 -8.20 -15.03
CA VAL A 221 8.81 -9.51 -14.98
C VAL A 221 9.85 -9.59 -16.11
N GLU A 222 11.11 -9.45 -15.75
CA GLU A 222 12.23 -9.42 -16.70
C GLU A 222 13.31 -10.43 -16.30
N LYS A 223 14.05 -10.96 -17.29
CA LYS A 223 15.27 -11.76 -17.05
C LYS A 223 16.48 -10.88 -16.74
N SER A 224 16.27 -9.71 -16.13
CA SER A 224 17.35 -8.81 -15.76
C SER A 224 18.03 -9.30 -14.47
N LYS A 225 19.31 -8.95 -14.28
CA LYS A 225 20.00 -9.25 -13.02
C LYS A 225 19.56 -8.35 -11.85
N LYS A 226 18.82 -7.28 -12.15
CA LYS A 226 18.33 -6.32 -11.14
C LYS A 226 17.05 -6.88 -10.51
N LYS A 227 17.07 -7.00 -9.19
CA LYS A 227 15.87 -7.43 -8.45
C LYS A 227 14.84 -6.32 -8.42
N LYS A 228 13.59 -6.68 -8.67
CA LYS A 228 12.42 -5.80 -8.60
C LYS A 228 11.37 -6.45 -7.72
N TYR A 229 10.65 -5.64 -6.96
CA TYR A 229 9.71 -6.15 -5.96
C TYR A 229 8.34 -5.46 -6.04
N PHE A 230 7.33 -6.19 -5.61
CA PHE A 230 5.98 -5.70 -5.37
C PHE A 230 5.61 -5.96 -3.92
N LEU A 231 5.14 -4.93 -3.22
CA LEU A 231 4.80 -4.94 -1.81
C LEU A 231 3.38 -4.43 -1.63
N ALA A 232 2.43 -5.33 -1.41
CA ALA A 232 1.04 -4.98 -1.15
C ALA A 232 0.71 -5.11 0.33
N ALA A 233 0.16 -4.06 0.92
CA ALA A 233 -0.48 -4.10 2.22
C ALA A 233 -2.00 -4.02 2.01
N ASP A 234 -2.72 -5.03 2.47
CA ASP A 234 -4.16 -5.18 2.25
C ASP A 234 -4.90 -5.29 3.59
N ARG A 235 -6.15 -4.86 3.62
CA ARG A 235 -7.00 -5.05 4.79
C ARG A 235 -7.73 -6.38 4.72
N THR A 236 -8.16 -6.87 5.87
CA THR A 236 -9.07 -8.01 6.00
C THR A 236 -10.39 -7.60 6.66
N GLY A 237 -11.29 -8.55 6.82
CA GLY A 237 -12.55 -8.39 7.54
C GLY A 237 -13.70 -7.90 6.68
N LYS A 238 -14.82 -7.62 7.35
CA LYS A 238 -16.07 -7.22 6.70
C LYS A 238 -16.44 -5.79 7.08
N GLU A 239 -16.89 -5.01 6.10
CA GLU A 239 -17.40 -3.66 6.31
C GLU A 239 -18.66 -3.45 5.50
N LYS A 240 -19.78 -3.09 6.16
CA LYS A 240 -21.12 -3.06 5.57
C LYS A 240 -21.42 -4.40 4.87
N THR A 241 -21.62 -4.38 3.57
CA THR A 241 -21.91 -5.56 2.73
C THR A 241 -20.67 -6.18 2.09
N SER A 242 -19.53 -5.50 2.12
CA SER A 242 -18.29 -5.95 1.47
C SER A 242 -17.40 -6.73 2.42
N THR A 243 -16.75 -7.78 1.90
CA THR A 243 -15.67 -8.51 2.57
C THR A 243 -14.37 -8.21 1.85
N PHE A 244 -13.28 -8.08 2.60
CA PHE A 244 -11.96 -7.78 2.05
C PHE A 244 -11.06 -8.99 2.13
N ILE A 245 -10.29 -9.22 1.05
CA ILE A 245 -9.55 -10.48 0.87
C ILE A 245 -8.30 -10.60 1.75
N GLY A 246 -7.80 -9.49 2.29
CA GLY A 246 -6.47 -9.53 2.91
C GLY A 246 -5.40 -9.82 1.85
N CYS A 247 -4.64 -10.91 2.04
CA CYS A 247 -3.60 -11.30 1.07
C CYS A 247 -2.47 -10.25 0.94
N THR A 248 -2.11 -9.60 2.05
CA THR A 248 -0.86 -8.82 2.14
C THR A 248 0.29 -9.67 1.66
N CYS A 249 1.11 -9.16 0.74
CA CYS A 249 2.18 -9.96 0.15
C CYS A 249 3.42 -9.16 -0.23
N ALA A 250 4.55 -9.86 -0.26
CA ALA A 250 5.79 -9.44 -0.88
C ALA A 250 6.15 -10.40 -2.01
N MET A 251 6.36 -9.87 -3.20
CA MET A 251 6.74 -10.63 -4.38
C MET A 251 8.03 -10.10 -4.98
N GLN A 252 8.92 -10.98 -5.41
CA GLN A 252 9.98 -10.64 -6.35
C GLN A 252 9.41 -10.76 -7.77
N LEU A 253 9.60 -9.74 -8.61
CA LEU A 253 9.16 -9.71 -10.00
C LEU A 253 10.27 -10.08 -10.97
N SER A 254 11.53 -9.73 -10.64
CA SER A 254 12.72 -9.94 -11.47
C SER A 254 13.90 -10.33 -10.58
N PRO A 255 14.87 -11.14 -11.05
CA PRO A 255 14.94 -11.81 -12.36
C PRO A 255 13.93 -12.96 -12.53
N ASP A 256 13.54 -13.62 -11.45
CA ASP A 256 12.59 -14.73 -11.44
C ASP A 256 11.43 -14.36 -10.52
N SER A 257 10.22 -14.43 -11.02
CA SER A 257 9.04 -14.11 -10.23
C SER A 257 8.78 -15.19 -9.17
N LYS A 258 8.61 -14.75 -7.93
CA LYS A 258 8.27 -15.62 -6.81
C LYS A 258 7.56 -14.87 -5.69
N ILE A 259 6.72 -15.55 -4.98
CA ILE A 259 6.19 -15.07 -3.72
C ILE A 259 7.30 -15.20 -2.66
N ILE A 260 7.62 -14.10 -2.00
CA ILE A 260 8.58 -14.10 -0.89
C ILE A 260 7.86 -14.53 0.38
N ASP A 261 6.73 -13.88 0.68
CA ASP A 261 5.86 -14.20 1.80
C ASP A 261 4.49 -13.55 1.61
N ASN A 262 3.46 -14.10 2.25
CA ASN A 262 2.12 -13.53 2.24
C ASN A 262 1.31 -13.94 3.48
N TYR A 263 0.29 -13.14 3.78
CA TYR A 263 -0.77 -13.53 4.71
C TYR A 263 -1.96 -14.13 3.96
N ASP A 264 -2.76 -14.91 4.67
CA ASP A 264 -4.07 -15.38 4.21
C ASP A 264 -5.15 -14.29 4.38
N LYS A 265 -6.41 -14.64 4.12
CA LYS A 265 -7.56 -13.73 4.16
C LYS A 265 -7.88 -13.18 5.55
N VAL A 266 -7.54 -13.90 6.61
CA VAL A 266 -8.04 -13.63 7.97
C VAL A 266 -6.95 -13.25 8.96
N LYS A 267 -5.72 -13.54 8.65
CA LYS A 267 -4.59 -13.25 9.53
C LYS A 267 -4.43 -11.74 9.72
N GLU A 268 -4.39 -11.32 10.98
CA GLU A 268 -4.08 -9.94 11.32
C GLU A 268 -2.67 -9.81 11.92
N GLY A 269 -2.00 -8.71 11.62
CA GLY A 269 -0.67 -8.42 12.13
C GLY A 269 0.22 -7.69 11.15
N ILE A 270 1.52 -7.86 11.32
CA ILE A 270 2.56 -7.23 10.51
C ILE A 270 3.44 -8.30 9.89
N LEU A 271 3.43 -8.39 8.57
CA LEU A 271 4.32 -9.23 7.79
C LEU A 271 5.68 -8.53 7.67
N LYS A 272 6.72 -9.12 8.26
CA LYS A 272 8.10 -8.62 8.15
C LYS A 272 8.84 -9.40 7.08
N VAL A 273 9.37 -8.69 6.09
CA VAL A 273 10.19 -9.27 5.02
C VAL A 273 11.53 -8.56 4.89
N THR A 274 12.53 -9.31 4.46
CA THR A 274 13.87 -8.78 4.13
C THR A 274 14.10 -8.95 2.64
N LEU A 275 14.41 -7.85 1.95
CA LEU A 275 14.66 -7.83 0.51
C LEU A 275 16.16 -7.62 0.25
N ASP A 276 16.71 -8.39 -0.66
CA ASP A 276 18.07 -8.20 -1.19
C ASP A 276 18.01 -7.21 -2.37
N ILE A 277 18.77 -6.12 -2.29
CA ILE A 277 18.77 -5.05 -3.31
C ILE A 277 20.03 -5.16 -4.18
#